data_02a69c1b17b77cd5e91d42812d21738e
#
_entry.id   02a69c1b17b77cd5e91d42812d21738e
#
_cell.length_a   1.000
_cell.length_b   1.000
_cell.length_c   1.000
_cell.angle_alpha   90.00
_cell.angle_beta   90.00
_cell.angle_gamma   90.00
#
_symmetry.space_group_name_H-M   'P 1'
#
loop_
_entity.id
_entity.type
_entity.pdbx_description
1 polymer ?
#
loop_
_entity_poly.entity_id
_entity_poly.type
_entity_poly.pdbx_seq_one_letter_code
_entity_poly.pdbx_strand_id
1 'polypeptide(L)'
;MKRKSIVYFLLIAFVFVLAACGQKESQQSKGMKIVTSFYPIYAMVKEVSGDLNDVRMIQSSTGIHSFEPSANDIAAIYDADVFVYHSRTLESWAGSLDPNLQKSKVRVLEASEGMTLDRVSGLEDVEVGDGIDEKTLYDPHTWLDPEKAGEEAQIIADKLSEVDSEHKDIYQKNAKAFIAKAQELTKKFQPVFEKVQQKTFVTQHTAFSYLAKRFGLNQLGIAGISPEQEPNARQLTEIQEFVKTFKVKTIFTESNASSKVAETLVKSTGVGLKTLNPLEADPQNDQTYLENLEENMTILANELK
;
A
#
# COMPACT_ATOMS: atom_id res chain seq x y z
N MET A 1 -55.34 32.97 -40.02
CA MET A 1 -54.69 31.66 -40.15
C MET A 1 -53.20 31.66 -39.66
N LYS A 2 -52.44 32.71 -39.85
CA LYS A 2 -51.01 32.76 -39.49
C LYS A 2 -50.66 32.72 -37.99
N ARG A 3 -51.55 33.18 -37.10
CA ARG A 3 -51.29 33.17 -35.64
C ARG A 3 -51.40 31.79 -34.97
N LYS A 4 -52.27 30.92 -35.48
CA LYS A 4 -52.44 29.56 -34.93
C LYS A 4 -51.28 28.64 -35.27
N SER A 5 -50.67 28.82 -36.46
CA SER A 5 -49.50 28.03 -36.88
C SER A 5 -48.23 28.34 -36.07
N ILE A 6 -48.06 29.59 -35.59
CA ILE A 6 -46.90 30.00 -34.78
C ILE A 6 -47.00 29.38 -33.38
N VAL A 7 -48.23 29.31 -32.82
CA VAL A 7 -48.46 28.69 -31.48
C VAL A 7 -48.18 27.18 -31.51
N TYR A 8 -48.57 26.49 -32.58
CA TYR A 8 -48.24 25.06 -32.71
C TYR A 8 -46.70 24.81 -32.91
N PHE A 9 -46.02 25.70 -33.62
CA PHE A 9 -44.58 25.59 -33.84
C PHE A 9 -43.81 25.84 -32.52
N LEU A 10 -44.25 26.79 -31.70
CA LEU A 10 -43.67 27.05 -30.38
C LEU A 10 -44.00 25.93 -29.38
N LEU A 11 -45.16 25.29 -29.42
CA LEU A 11 -45.50 24.14 -28.60
C LEU A 11 -44.68 22.89 -28.96
N ILE A 12 -44.43 22.65 -30.26
CA ILE A 12 -43.59 21.54 -30.71
C ILE A 12 -42.14 21.80 -30.34
N ALA A 13 -41.62 23.03 -30.44
CA ALA A 13 -40.27 23.40 -30.03
C ALA A 13 -40.10 23.25 -28.49
N PHE A 14 -41.12 23.53 -27.67
CA PHE A 14 -41.07 23.39 -26.23
C PHE A 14 -41.07 21.91 -25.77
N VAL A 15 -41.74 21.01 -26.50
CA VAL A 15 -41.72 19.56 -26.26
C VAL A 15 -40.34 18.97 -26.58
N PHE A 16 -39.64 19.49 -27.60
CA PHE A 16 -38.27 19.04 -27.91
C PHE A 16 -37.21 19.52 -26.91
N VAL A 17 -37.44 20.68 -26.24
CA VAL A 17 -36.51 21.17 -25.18
C VAL A 17 -36.68 20.36 -23.90
N LEU A 18 -37.87 19.82 -23.60
CA LEU A 18 -38.08 18.94 -22.44
C LEU A 18 -37.51 17.52 -22.64
N ALA A 19 -37.39 17.07 -23.89
CA ALA A 19 -36.74 15.78 -24.21
C ALA A 19 -35.20 15.86 -24.20
N ALA A 20 -34.61 17.08 -24.19
CA ALA A 20 -33.14 17.30 -24.11
C ALA A 20 -32.62 17.42 -22.68
N CYS A 21 -33.48 17.40 -21.64
CA CYS A 21 -33.07 17.04 -20.28
C CYS A 21 -32.85 15.53 -20.25
N GLY A 22 -31.78 15.08 -20.95
CA GLY A 22 -31.30 13.73 -20.88
C GLY A 22 -31.07 13.36 -19.42
N GLN A 23 -31.71 12.28 -18.99
CA GLN A 23 -31.28 11.49 -17.85
C GLN A 23 -29.75 11.54 -17.84
N LYS A 24 -29.17 12.15 -16.81
CA LYS A 24 -27.89 11.63 -16.33
C LYS A 24 -28.20 10.17 -16.04
N GLU A 25 -27.85 9.29 -16.96
CA GLU A 25 -27.61 7.92 -16.60
C GLU A 25 -26.69 8.03 -15.38
N SER A 26 -27.21 7.69 -14.22
CA SER A 26 -26.37 7.26 -13.13
C SER A 26 -25.52 6.17 -13.80
N GLN A 27 -24.22 6.41 -13.99
CA GLN A 27 -23.30 5.35 -14.33
C GLN A 27 -23.46 4.32 -13.21
N GLN A 28 -24.34 3.38 -13.44
CA GLN A 28 -24.42 2.17 -12.67
C GLN A 28 -23.04 1.54 -12.88
N SER A 29 -22.23 1.51 -11.85
CA SER A 29 -20.89 0.93 -11.92
C SER A 29 -21.04 -0.46 -12.56
N LYS A 30 -20.48 -0.59 -13.78
CA LYS A 30 -20.42 -1.87 -14.45
C LYS A 30 -19.32 -2.67 -13.75
N GLY A 31 -19.65 -3.40 -12.71
CA GLY A 31 -18.69 -4.23 -12.01
C GLY A 31 -18.97 -4.33 -10.51
N MET A 32 -18.10 -5.03 -9.81
CA MET A 32 -18.15 -5.19 -8.37
C MET A 32 -17.76 -3.90 -7.64
N LYS A 33 -18.37 -3.69 -6.48
CA LYS A 33 -17.87 -2.72 -5.49
C LYS A 33 -16.79 -3.38 -4.66
N ILE A 34 -15.57 -2.88 -4.77
CA ILE A 34 -14.41 -3.38 -4.02
C ILE A 34 -13.97 -2.30 -3.02
N VAL A 35 -13.87 -2.67 -1.75
CA VAL A 35 -13.27 -1.83 -0.71
C VAL A 35 -11.90 -2.39 -0.37
N THR A 36 -10.91 -1.52 -0.28
CA THR A 36 -9.52 -1.88 0.06
C THR A 36 -9.07 -1.15 1.32
N SER A 37 -8.15 -1.74 2.07
CA SER A 37 -7.74 -1.21 3.38
C SER A 37 -6.83 0.03 3.28
N PHE A 38 -5.79 0.00 2.44
CA PHE A 38 -4.83 1.10 2.34
C PHE A 38 -4.17 1.17 0.95
N TYR A 39 -3.32 2.17 0.73
CA TYR A 39 -2.86 2.55 -0.61
C TYR A 39 -2.21 1.44 -1.45
N PRO A 40 -1.24 0.62 -0.98
CA PRO A 40 -0.67 -0.43 -1.80
C PRO A 40 -1.70 -1.43 -2.32
N ILE A 41 -2.62 -1.84 -1.46
CA ILE A 41 -3.69 -2.77 -1.82
C ILE A 41 -4.66 -2.13 -2.81
N TYR A 42 -5.04 -0.87 -2.57
CA TYR A 42 -5.85 -0.10 -3.51
C TYR A 42 -5.19 -0.03 -4.89
N ALA A 43 -3.91 0.33 -4.94
CA ALA A 43 -3.18 0.48 -6.19
C ALA A 43 -3.06 -0.85 -6.95
N MET A 44 -2.72 -1.95 -6.27
CA MET A 44 -2.64 -3.28 -6.89
C MET A 44 -4.00 -3.78 -7.37
N VAL A 45 -5.07 -3.58 -6.59
CA VAL A 45 -6.44 -3.93 -7.03
C VAL A 45 -6.84 -3.11 -8.26
N LYS A 46 -6.51 -1.82 -8.32
CA LYS A 46 -6.75 -0.96 -9.50
C LYS A 46 -5.96 -1.44 -10.71
N GLU A 47 -4.69 -1.78 -10.56
CA GLU A 47 -3.87 -2.33 -11.67
C GLU A 47 -4.44 -3.65 -12.18
N VAL A 48 -4.85 -4.55 -11.29
CA VAL A 48 -5.42 -5.87 -11.65
C VAL A 48 -6.80 -5.75 -12.27
N SER A 49 -7.69 -4.93 -11.70
CA SER A 49 -9.07 -4.81 -12.17
C SER A 49 -9.27 -3.82 -13.30
N GLY A 50 -8.35 -2.87 -13.48
CA GLY A 50 -8.54 -1.76 -14.42
C GLY A 50 -9.81 -0.96 -14.09
N ASP A 51 -10.57 -0.63 -15.12
CA ASP A 51 -11.83 0.11 -15.01
C ASP A 51 -13.07 -0.79 -14.89
N LEU A 52 -12.89 -2.11 -14.66
CA LEU A 52 -14.00 -3.05 -14.56
C LEU A 52 -14.82 -2.85 -13.28
N ASN A 53 -14.15 -2.51 -12.18
CA ASN A 53 -14.74 -2.48 -10.84
C ASN A 53 -14.69 -1.08 -10.24
N ASP A 54 -15.65 -0.81 -9.36
CA ASP A 54 -15.66 0.39 -8.50
C ASP A 54 -14.81 0.12 -7.25
N VAL A 55 -13.58 0.62 -7.25
CA VAL A 55 -12.60 0.39 -6.18
C VAL A 55 -12.49 1.61 -5.29
N ARG A 56 -12.81 1.44 -4.01
CA ARG A 56 -12.69 2.46 -2.97
C ARG A 56 -11.62 2.06 -1.95
N MET A 57 -10.76 3.00 -1.60
CA MET A 57 -9.81 2.86 -0.49
C MET A 57 -10.40 3.42 0.81
N ILE A 58 -10.17 2.72 1.92
CA ILE A 58 -10.35 3.28 3.26
C ILE A 58 -9.18 4.25 3.48
N GLN A 59 -9.50 5.51 3.76
CA GLN A 59 -8.47 6.52 3.99
C GLN A 59 -8.05 6.52 5.45
N SER A 60 -6.79 6.27 5.70
CA SER A 60 -6.15 6.52 6.98
C SER A 60 -5.44 7.87 6.95
N SER A 61 -5.76 8.75 7.89
CA SER A 61 -4.98 9.96 8.16
C SER A 61 -3.83 9.70 9.13
N THR A 62 -3.85 8.56 9.79
CA THR A 62 -2.80 8.01 10.65
C THR A 62 -2.16 6.82 9.92
N GLY A 63 -0.95 6.43 10.27
CA GLY A 63 -0.32 5.24 9.68
C GLY A 63 -1.20 3.98 9.83
N ILE A 64 -1.04 3.02 8.92
CA ILE A 64 -1.85 1.80 8.88
C ILE A 64 -1.71 0.93 10.15
N HIS A 65 -0.56 0.99 10.82
CA HIS A 65 -0.25 0.18 12.00
C HIS A 65 -1.16 0.44 13.19
N SER A 66 -1.61 1.69 13.37
CA SER A 66 -2.52 2.11 14.44
C SER A 66 -3.91 2.48 13.95
N PHE A 67 -4.20 2.16 12.69
CA PHE A 67 -5.48 2.50 12.07
C PHE A 67 -6.62 1.65 12.64
N GLU A 68 -7.71 2.33 12.99
CA GLU A 68 -8.99 1.71 13.37
C GLU A 68 -10.09 2.28 12.45
N PRO A 69 -10.86 1.43 11.76
CA PRO A 69 -11.88 1.89 10.82
C PRO A 69 -13.03 2.60 11.54
N SER A 70 -13.49 3.69 10.96
CA SER A 70 -14.67 4.40 11.42
C SER A 70 -15.96 3.59 11.15
N ALA A 71 -17.06 3.98 11.79
CA ALA A 71 -18.38 3.37 11.52
C ALA A 71 -18.77 3.47 10.03
N ASN A 72 -18.35 4.55 9.33
CA ASN A 72 -18.60 4.72 7.91
C ASN A 72 -17.76 3.77 7.05
N ASP A 73 -16.52 3.49 7.47
CA ASP A 73 -15.65 2.52 6.78
C ASP A 73 -16.19 1.11 6.94
N ILE A 74 -16.61 0.75 8.14
CA ILE A 74 -17.29 -0.52 8.42
C ILE A 74 -18.55 -0.67 7.58
N ALA A 75 -19.39 0.38 7.51
CA ALA A 75 -20.60 0.36 6.67
C ALA A 75 -20.26 0.18 5.19
N ALA A 76 -19.19 0.84 4.68
CA ALA A 76 -18.74 0.68 3.31
C ALA A 76 -18.24 -0.75 3.02
N ILE A 77 -17.51 -1.38 3.96
CA ILE A 77 -17.11 -2.78 3.85
C ILE A 77 -18.33 -3.69 3.73
N TYR A 78 -19.34 -3.52 4.59
CA TYR A 78 -20.55 -4.35 4.55
C TYR A 78 -21.44 -4.11 3.30
N ASP A 79 -21.33 -2.95 2.64
CA ASP A 79 -22.02 -2.65 1.37
C ASP A 79 -21.26 -3.14 0.12
N ALA A 80 -20.00 -3.52 0.27
CA ALA A 80 -19.17 -4.01 -0.81
C ALA A 80 -19.54 -5.43 -1.27
N ASP A 81 -19.10 -5.79 -2.46
CA ASP A 81 -19.09 -7.18 -2.94
C ASP A 81 -17.81 -7.89 -2.49
N VAL A 82 -16.68 -7.15 -2.48
CA VAL A 82 -15.36 -7.65 -2.08
C VAL A 82 -14.70 -6.66 -1.14
N PHE A 83 -14.10 -7.15 -0.06
CA PHE A 83 -13.17 -6.42 0.79
C PHE A 83 -11.78 -7.03 0.67
N VAL A 84 -10.78 -6.21 0.32
CA VAL A 84 -9.38 -6.64 0.18
C VAL A 84 -8.52 -5.91 1.19
N TYR A 85 -7.80 -6.65 2.01
CA TYR A 85 -6.83 -6.14 2.96
C TYR A 85 -5.49 -6.86 2.78
N HIS A 86 -4.41 -6.32 3.35
CA HIS A 86 -3.07 -6.88 3.16
C HIS A 86 -2.88 -8.16 3.96
N SER A 87 -2.91 -8.06 5.28
CA SER A 87 -2.64 -9.19 6.17
C SER A 87 -3.22 -9.00 7.58
N ARG A 88 -3.51 -10.10 8.26
CA ARG A 88 -3.89 -10.07 9.67
C ARG A 88 -2.75 -9.61 10.59
N THR A 89 -1.52 -9.68 10.11
CA THR A 89 -0.33 -9.20 10.83
C THR A 89 -0.34 -7.67 10.93
N LEU A 90 -0.72 -7.00 9.85
CA LEU A 90 -0.76 -5.54 9.78
C LEU A 90 -2.13 -5.00 10.25
N GLU A 91 -3.22 -5.54 9.69
CA GLU A 91 -4.58 -5.07 9.91
C GLU A 91 -5.37 -6.04 10.82
N SER A 92 -5.01 -6.09 12.10
CA SER A 92 -5.65 -6.98 13.07
C SER A 92 -7.17 -6.76 13.18
N TRP A 93 -7.64 -5.51 12.95
CA TRP A 93 -9.04 -5.16 12.92
C TRP A 93 -9.78 -5.87 11.77
N ALA A 94 -9.15 -6.03 10.60
CA ALA A 94 -9.74 -6.74 9.47
C ALA A 94 -9.95 -8.23 9.79
N GLY A 95 -8.95 -8.86 10.42
CA GLY A 95 -9.08 -10.23 10.93
C GLY A 95 -10.18 -10.40 11.98
N SER A 96 -10.46 -9.35 12.75
CA SER A 96 -11.55 -9.35 13.75
C SER A 96 -12.93 -9.22 13.11
N LEU A 97 -13.04 -8.56 11.95
CA LEU A 97 -14.31 -8.46 11.20
C LEU A 97 -14.65 -9.74 10.44
N ASP A 98 -13.66 -10.50 10.01
CA ASP A 98 -13.80 -11.66 9.13
C ASP A 98 -14.90 -12.66 9.57
N PRO A 99 -14.99 -13.11 10.86
CA PRO A 99 -16.04 -14.03 11.28
C PRO A 99 -17.47 -13.50 11.07
N ASN A 100 -17.66 -12.19 11.08
CA ASN A 100 -18.95 -11.56 10.85
C ASN A 100 -19.21 -11.34 9.35
N LEU A 101 -18.16 -10.97 8.59
CA LEU A 101 -18.21 -10.80 7.15
C LEU A 101 -18.49 -12.12 6.42
N GLN A 102 -17.96 -13.24 6.90
CA GLN A 102 -18.24 -14.59 6.38
C GLN A 102 -19.73 -14.96 6.43
N LYS A 103 -20.52 -14.34 7.32
CA LYS A 103 -21.97 -14.50 7.42
C LYS A 103 -22.73 -13.53 6.52
N SER A 104 -22.04 -12.61 5.86
CA SER A 104 -22.60 -11.62 4.95
C SER A 104 -22.42 -12.04 3.48
N LYS A 105 -22.80 -11.15 2.56
CA LYS A 105 -22.53 -11.34 1.11
C LYS A 105 -21.09 -10.99 0.70
N VAL A 106 -20.35 -10.30 1.56
CA VAL A 106 -19.02 -9.74 1.24
C VAL A 106 -17.99 -10.86 1.13
N ARG A 107 -17.22 -10.88 0.07
CA ARG A 107 -16.02 -11.73 -0.07
C ARG A 107 -14.82 -11.03 0.52
N VAL A 108 -14.16 -11.66 1.49
CA VAL A 108 -12.97 -11.13 2.16
C VAL A 108 -11.74 -11.77 1.55
N LEU A 109 -10.81 -10.94 1.07
CA LEU A 109 -9.57 -11.36 0.42
C LEU A 109 -8.37 -10.80 1.18
N GLU A 110 -7.48 -11.67 1.62
CA GLU A 110 -6.17 -11.31 2.18
C GLU A 110 -5.13 -11.34 1.04
N ALA A 111 -4.51 -10.18 0.76
CA ALA A 111 -3.61 -10.04 -0.40
C ALA A 111 -2.27 -10.75 -0.22
N SER A 112 -1.85 -10.98 1.02
CA SER A 112 -0.63 -11.73 1.34
C SER A 112 -0.87 -13.20 1.68
N GLU A 113 -2.09 -13.72 1.49
CA GLU A 113 -2.43 -15.10 1.84
C GLU A 113 -1.52 -16.12 1.13
N GLY A 114 -0.88 -16.98 1.91
CA GLY A 114 0.05 -17.98 1.41
C GLY A 114 1.46 -17.50 1.12
N MET A 115 1.74 -16.21 1.26
CA MET A 115 3.10 -15.69 1.17
C MET A 115 3.92 -16.08 2.39
N THR A 116 5.20 -16.38 2.18
CA THR A 116 6.14 -16.56 3.28
C THR A 116 6.62 -15.19 3.74
N LEU A 117 6.24 -14.81 4.96
CA LEU A 117 6.73 -13.60 5.60
C LEU A 117 8.05 -13.87 6.33
N ASP A 118 8.97 -12.90 6.28
CA ASP A 118 10.21 -12.95 7.04
C ASP A 118 9.91 -12.61 8.51
N ARG A 119 10.68 -13.18 9.42
CA ARG A 119 10.68 -12.75 10.82
C ARG A 119 11.21 -11.34 10.95
N VAL A 120 10.66 -10.60 11.90
CA VAL A 120 11.21 -9.28 12.28
C VAL A 120 12.65 -9.46 12.74
N SER A 121 13.55 -8.61 12.25
CA SER A 121 14.98 -8.68 12.58
C SER A 121 15.20 -8.58 14.09
N GLY A 122 15.95 -9.53 14.64
CA GLY A 122 16.18 -9.67 16.08
C GLY A 122 15.14 -10.50 16.83
N LEU A 123 14.10 -11.01 16.12
CA LEU A 123 13.08 -11.90 16.68
C LEU A 123 13.10 -13.29 16.02
N GLU A 124 14.16 -13.63 15.29
CA GLU A 124 14.26 -14.86 14.52
C GLU A 124 14.15 -16.11 15.39
N ASP A 125 14.74 -16.08 16.58
CA ASP A 125 14.79 -17.20 17.52
C ASP A 125 13.70 -17.14 18.62
N VAL A 126 12.78 -16.17 18.54
CA VAL A 126 11.70 -16.04 19.52
C VAL A 126 10.65 -17.11 19.25
N GLU A 127 10.49 -18.03 20.20
CA GLU A 127 9.44 -19.05 20.12
C GLU A 127 8.08 -18.44 20.45
N VAL A 128 7.04 -18.92 19.75
CA VAL A 128 5.66 -18.58 20.07
C VAL A 128 5.31 -19.25 21.39
N GLY A 129 4.98 -18.45 22.42
CA GLY A 129 4.65 -18.91 23.74
C GLY A 129 3.54 -18.09 24.38
N ASP A 130 3.20 -18.41 25.63
CA ASP A 130 2.14 -17.71 26.36
C ASP A 130 2.38 -16.21 26.41
N GLY A 131 1.46 -15.45 25.81
CA GLY A 131 1.48 -13.98 25.77
C GLY A 131 2.20 -13.34 24.59
N ILE A 132 2.75 -14.11 23.65
CA ILE A 132 3.34 -13.62 22.41
C ILE A 132 2.35 -13.91 21.27
N ASP A 133 1.82 -12.87 20.65
CA ASP A 133 1.06 -13.02 19.40
C ASP A 133 2.05 -13.32 18.26
N GLU A 134 1.94 -14.53 17.70
CA GLU A 134 2.80 -14.97 16.59
C GLU A 134 2.87 -13.96 15.44
N LYS A 135 1.76 -13.25 15.19
CA LYS A 135 1.68 -12.25 14.13
C LYS A 135 2.66 -11.11 14.33
N THR A 136 2.97 -10.73 15.56
CA THR A 136 3.92 -9.64 15.86
C THR A 136 5.37 -10.02 15.59
N LEU A 137 5.63 -11.29 15.30
CA LEU A 137 6.97 -11.81 14.99
C LEU A 137 7.32 -11.72 13.50
N TYR A 138 6.38 -11.35 12.63
CA TYR A 138 6.58 -11.30 11.19
C TYR A 138 6.50 -9.88 10.65
N ASP A 139 7.37 -9.59 9.69
CA ASP A 139 7.39 -8.33 8.96
C ASP A 139 6.29 -8.30 7.89
N PRO A 140 5.33 -7.36 7.95
CA PRO A 140 4.26 -7.28 6.96
C PRO A 140 4.64 -6.51 5.69
N HIS A 141 5.75 -5.77 5.63
CA HIS A 141 6.03 -4.74 4.61
C HIS A 141 6.45 -5.31 3.24
N THR A 142 5.79 -6.37 2.79
CA THR A 142 6.07 -7.06 1.51
C THR A 142 5.88 -6.15 0.30
N TRP A 143 4.95 -5.21 0.35
CA TRP A 143 4.63 -4.29 -0.75
C TRP A 143 5.79 -3.35 -1.14
N LEU A 144 6.82 -3.18 -0.31
CA LEU A 144 7.98 -2.35 -0.63
C LEU A 144 9.07 -3.09 -1.44
N ASP A 145 8.95 -4.40 -1.62
CA ASP A 145 9.75 -5.18 -2.59
C ASP A 145 8.94 -5.34 -3.89
N PRO A 146 9.43 -4.85 -5.04
CA PRO A 146 8.68 -4.93 -6.31
C PRO A 146 8.22 -6.35 -6.68
N GLU A 147 9.04 -7.38 -6.44
CA GLU A 147 8.66 -8.75 -6.77
C GLU A 147 7.63 -9.33 -5.80
N LYS A 148 7.70 -8.98 -4.51
CA LYS A 148 6.68 -9.33 -3.53
C LYS A 148 5.34 -8.66 -3.84
N ALA A 149 5.35 -7.38 -4.23
CA ALA A 149 4.16 -6.70 -4.75
C ALA A 149 3.59 -7.40 -5.99
N GLY A 150 4.46 -7.96 -6.85
CA GLY A 150 4.04 -8.82 -7.96
C GLY A 150 3.34 -10.10 -7.51
N GLU A 151 3.84 -10.76 -6.45
CA GLU A 151 3.21 -11.94 -5.83
C GLU A 151 1.80 -11.56 -5.29
N GLU A 152 1.68 -10.45 -4.57
CA GLU A 152 0.39 -9.95 -4.07
C GLU A 152 -0.60 -9.64 -5.20
N ALA A 153 -0.15 -8.98 -6.27
CA ALA A 153 -0.99 -8.71 -7.43
C ALA A 153 -1.51 -9.99 -8.09
N GLN A 154 -0.69 -11.07 -8.13
CA GLN A 154 -1.14 -12.37 -8.62
C GLN A 154 -2.19 -13.00 -7.69
N ILE A 155 -1.98 -12.95 -6.37
CA ILE A 155 -2.95 -13.46 -5.39
C ILE A 155 -4.28 -12.71 -5.52
N ILE A 156 -4.24 -11.39 -5.64
CA ILE A 156 -5.44 -10.56 -5.88
C ILE A 156 -6.15 -10.99 -7.16
N ALA A 157 -5.41 -11.19 -8.26
CA ALA A 157 -6.00 -11.60 -9.54
C ALA A 157 -6.64 -12.99 -9.47
N ASP A 158 -6.01 -13.93 -8.77
CA ASP A 158 -6.54 -15.29 -8.59
C ASP A 158 -7.86 -15.24 -7.81
N LYS A 159 -7.87 -14.52 -6.69
CA LYS A 159 -9.05 -14.37 -5.83
C LYS A 159 -10.19 -13.61 -6.51
N LEU A 160 -9.89 -12.52 -7.23
CA LEU A 160 -10.90 -11.81 -8.02
C LEU A 160 -11.46 -12.70 -9.14
N SER A 161 -10.63 -13.55 -9.75
CA SER A 161 -11.07 -14.53 -10.77
C SER A 161 -12.01 -15.59 -10.22
N GLU A 162 -11.91 -15.94 -8.93
CA GLU A 162 -12.82 -16.86 -8.26
C GLU A 162 -14.18 -16.23 -8.01
N VAL A 163 -14.20 -14.92 -7.66
CA VAL A 163 -15.43 -14.17 -7.36
C VAL A 163 -16.14 -13.74 -8.65
N ASP A 164 -15.38 -13.36 -9.66
CA ASP A 164 -15.85 -12.87 -10.96
C ASP A 164 -15.15 -13.62 -12.10
N SER A 165 -15.63 -14.81 -12.35
CA SER A 165 -15.06 -15.72 -13.37
C SER A 165 -15.25 -15.21 -14.80
N GLU A 166 -16.20 -14.32 -15.07
CA GLU A 166 -16.45 -13.73 -16.38
C GLU A 166 -15.26 -12.87 -16.84
N HIS A 167 -14.64 -12.15 -15.91
CA HIS A 167 -13.52 -11.25 -16.19
C HIS A 167 -12.14 -11.83 -15.83
N LYS A 168 -12.06 -13.11 -15.52
CA LYS A 168 -10.82 -13.82 -15.14
C LYS A 168 -9.63 -13.49 -16.06
N ASP A 169 -9.84 -13.56 -17.37
CA ASP A 169 -8.77 -13.38 -18.34
C ASP A 169 -8.18 -11.96 -18.28
N ILE A 170 -8.99 -10.97 -17.93
CA ILE A 170 -8.58 -9.58 -17.78
C ILE A 170 -7.71 -9.44 -16.51
N TYR A 171 -8.17 -9.96 -15.37
CA TYR A 171 -7.42 -9.93 -14.12
C TYR A 171 -6.06 -10.61 -14.28
N GLN A 172 -6.02 -11.80 -14.87
CA GLN A 172 -4.78 -12.56 -15.10
C GLN A 172 -3.82 -11.84 -16.05
N LYS A 173 -4.35 -11.23 -17.11
CA LYS A 173 -3.54 -10.45 -18.07
C LYS A 173 -2.93 -9.23 -17.37
N ASN A 174 -3.71 -8.51 -16.61
CA ASN A 174 -3.28 -7.28 -15.95
C ASN A 174 -2.24 -7.58 -14.85
N ALA A 175 -2.46 -8.62 -14.03
CA ALA A 175 -1.48 -9.06 -13.04
C ALA A 175 -0.15 -9.45 -13.69
N LYS A 176 -0.16 -10.20 -14.80
CA LYS A 176 1.05 -10.52 -15.56
C LYS A 176 1.78 -9.28 -16.06
N ALA A 177 1.04 -8.27 -16.51
CA ALA A 177 1.63 -7.01 -16.96
C ALA A 177 2.27 -6.23 -15.79
N PHE A 178 1.61 -6.20 -14.63
CA PHE A 178 2.15 -5.59 -13.42
C PHE A 178 3.42 -6.31 -12.94
N ILE A 179 3.40 -7.65 -12.87
CA ILE A 179 4.56 -8.48 -12.50
C ILE A 179 5.73 -8.23 -13.43
N ALA A 180 5.50 -8.14 -14.74
CA ALA A 180 6.56 -7.85 -15.71
C ALA A 180 7.22 -6.49 -15.44
N LYS A 181 6.42 -5.44 -15.19
CA LYS A 181 6.94 -4.11 -14.82
C LYS A 181 7.74 -4.14 -13.51
N ALA A 182 7.24 -4.85 -12.49
CA ALA A 182 7.92 -5.02 -11.21
C ALA A 182 9.28 -5.71 -11.36
N GLN A 183 9.35 -6.76 -12.19
CA GLN A 183 10.60 -7.45 -12.52
C GLN A 183 11.57 -6.57 -13.32
N GLU A 184 11.06 -5.74 -14.23
CA GLU A 184 11.88 -4.75 -14.95
C GLU A 184 12.49 -3.74 -13.98
N LEU A 185 11.71 -3.29 -13.00
CA LEU A 185 12.17 -2.40 -11.94
C LEU A 185 13.29 -3.04 -11.12
N THR A 186 13.12 -4.30 -10.69
CA THR A 186 14.17 -5.07 -10.01
C THR A 186 15.44 -5.16 -10.87
N LYS A 187 15.31 -5.55 -12.13
CA LYS A 187 16.46 -5.65 -13.07
C LYS A 187 17.19 -4.32 -13.28
N LYS A 188 16.44 -3.22 -13.30
CA LYS A 188 17.00 -1.87 -13.43
C LYS A 188 17.88 -1.50 -12.24
N PHE A 189 17.43 -1.79 -11.03
CA PHE A 189 18.10 -1.37 -9.80
C PHE A 189 19.14 -2.37 -9.27
N GLN A 190 19.08 -3.65 -9.65
CA GLN A 190 20.04 -4.65 -9.22
C GLN A 190 21.50 -4.20 -9.45
N PRO A 191 21.95 -3.82 -10.68
CA PRO A 191 23.33 -3.38 -10.90
C PRO A 191 23.66 -2.04 -10.25
N VAL A 192 22.65 -1.22 -9.92
CA VAL A 192 22.83 0.05 -9.22
C VAL A 192 23.21 -0.22 -7.76
N PHE A 193 22.42 -1.04 -7.06
CA PHE A 193 22.66 -1.38 -5.66
C PHE A 193 23.88 -2.30 -5.47
N GLU A 194 24.24 -3.10 -6.44
CA GLU A 194 25.51 -3.86 -6.41
C GLU A 194 26.74 -2.94 -6.31
N LYS A 195 26.68 -1.76 -6.94
CA LYS A 195 27.78 -0.80 -7.02
C LYS A 195 27.84 0.23 -5.89
N VAL A 196 26.77 0.37 -5.10
CA VAL A 196 26.80 1.33 -3.99
C VAL A 196 27.86 0.95 -2.97
N GLN A 197 28.54 1.95 -2.43
CA GLN A 197 29.64 1.73 -1.47
C GLN A 197 29.09 1.48 -0.06
N GLN A 198 28.03 2.18 0.31
CA GLN A 198 27.36 2.01 1.59
C GLN A 198 26.22 0.99 1.43
N LYS A 199 26.32 -0.13 2.13
CA LYS A 199 25.30 -1.19 2.10
C LYS A 199 24.29 -1.09 3.24
N THR A 200 24.55 -0.22 4.21
CA THR A 200 23.73 -0.08 5.41
C THR A 200 23.07 1.28 5.45
N PHE A 201 21.79 1.31 5.75
CA PHE A 201 21.00 2.54 5.89
C PHE A 201 20.09 2.50 7.11
N VAL A 202 19.69 3.67 7.59
CA VAL A 202 18.84 3.83 8.78
C VAL A 202 17.56 4.53 8.37
N THR A 203 16.43 3.95 8.74
CA THR A 203 15.07 4.46 8.48
C THR A 203 14.35 4.77 9.78
N GLN A 204 13.24 5.48 9.70
CA GLN A 204 12.43 5.81 10.87
C GLN A 204 11.82 4.56 11.51
N HIS A 205 11.21 3.67 10.72
CA HIS A 205 10.81 2.34 11.20
C HIS A 205 11.29 1.24 10.24
N THR A 206 11.10 -0.03 10.63
CA THR A 206 11.61 -1.19 9.87
C THR A 206 10.63 -1.57 8.76
N ALA A 207 10.45 -0.69 7.75
CA ALA A 207 9.54 -0.97 6.63
C ALA A 207 10.24 -1.52 5.38
N PHE A 208 11.54 -1.25 5.21
CA PHE A 208 12.24 -1.51 3.95
C PHE A 208 13.09 -2.79 3.97
N SER A 209 12.82 -3.73 4.88
CA SER A 209 13.63 -4.94 5.06
C SER A 209 13.58 -5.87 3.84
N TYR A 210 12.41 -6.07 3.23
CA TYR A 210 12.27 -6.88 2.01
C TYR A 210 13.03 -6.25 0.83
N LEU A 211 12.91 -4.94 0.64
CA LEU A 211 13.68 -4.21 -0.37
C LEU A 211 15.18 -4.31 -0.09
N ALA A 212 15.60 -4.13 1.15
CA ALA A 212 17.00 -4.26 1.55
C ALA A 212 17.53 -5.66 1.22
N LYS A 213 16.81 -6.70 1.63
CA LYS A 213 17.16 -8.10 1.35
C LYS A 213 17.23 -8.38 -0.15
N ARG A 214 16.27 -7.87 -0.96
CA ARG A 214 16.26 -8.01 -2.41
C ARG A 214 17.56 -7.55 -3.04
N PHE A 215 18.10 -6.43 -2.60
CA PHE A 215 19.28 -5.80 -3.20
C PHE A 215 20.59 -5.97 -2.40
N GLY A 216 20.61 -6.87 -1.43
CA GLY A 216 21.81 -7.13 -0.61
C GLY A 216 22.23 -5.94 0.25
N LEU A 217 21.27 -5.17 0.74
CA LEU A 217 21.42 -4.06 1.66
C LEU A 217 21.05 -4.48 3.08
N ASN A 218 21.45 -3.67 4.07
CA ASN A 218 21.09 -3.83 5.48
C ASN A 218 20.33 -2.61 5.96
N GLN A 219 19.13 -2.81 6.48
CA GLN A 219 18.32 -1.77 7.11
C GLN A 219 18.41 -1.85 8.62
N LEU A 220 18.47 -0.69 9.29
CA LEU A 220 18.14 -0.53 10.70
C LEU A 220 16.99 0.46 10.84
N GLY A 221 15.88 0.07 11.48
CA GLY A 221 14.81 0.98 11.89
C GLY A 221 15.17 1.65 13.22
N ILE A 222 14.89 2.96 13.35
CA ILE A 222 14.96 3.70 14.62
C ILE A 222 13.86 3.21 15.55
N ALA A 223 12.64 3.16 15.05
CA ALA A 223 11.52 2.46 15.66
C ALA A 223 11.53 0.98 15.23
N GLY A 224 10.75 0.16 15.90
CA GLY A 224 10.55 -1.24 15.54
C GLY A 224 9.79 -1.40 14.22
N ILE A 225 8.89 -2.37 14.18
CA ILE A 225 8.06 -2.67 13.00
C ILE A 225 6.93 -1.64 12.78
N SER A 226 6.67 -0.77 13.73
CA SER A 226 5.68 0.30 13.67
C SER A 226 6.33 1.64 14.00
N PRO A 227 6.05 2.73 13.26
CA PRO A 227 6.63 4.05 13.49
C PRO A 227 6.24 4.69 14.83
N GLU A 228 5.19 4.20 15.50
CA GLU A 228 4.75 4.62 16.83
C GLU A 228 5.60 4.06 17.97
N GLN A 229 6.46 3.07 17.70
CA GLN A 229 7.36 2.49 18.69
C GLN A 229 8.60 3.36 18.88
N GLU A 230 8.50 4.36 19.75
CA GLU A 230 9.64 5.24 20.04
C GLU A 230 10.75 4.48 20.79
N PRO A 231 12.02 4.61 20.38
CA PRO A 231 13.13 3.99 21.06
C PRO A 231 13.38 4.63 22.43
N ASN A 232 13.74 3.82 23.41
CA ASN A 232 14.18 4.30 24.71
C ASN A 232 15.61 4.87 24.63
N ALA A 233 16.09 5.51 25.74
CA ALA A 233 17.40 6.16 25.77
C ALA A 233 18.58 5.21 25.48
N ARG A 234 18.49 3.94 25.89
CA ARG A 234 19.53 2.93 25.59
C ARG A 234 19.54 2.60 24.11
N GLN A 235 18.38 2.33 23.51
CA GLN A 235 18.27 2.07 22.07
C GLN A 235 18.75 3.25 21.24
N LEU A 236 18.48 4.50 21.65
CA LEU A 236 19.03 5.68 20.97
C LEU A 236 20.56 5.70 20.97
N THR A 237 21.19 5.31 22.09
CA THR A 237 22.65 5.21 22.17
C THR A 237 23.18 4.10 21.23
N GLU A 238 22.55 2.94 21.21
CA GLU A 238 22.89 1.83 20.33
C GLU A 238 22.75 2.23 18.85
N ILE A 239 21.70 2.97 18.47
CA ILE A 239 21.54 3.52 17.12
C ILE A 239 22.67 4.53 16.77
N GLN A 240 23.05 5.41 17.71
CA GLN A 240 24.17 6.34 17.48
C GLN A 240 25.49 5.60 17.26
N GLU A 241 25.74 4.55 18.02
CA GLU A 241 26.92 3.69 17.85
C GLU A 241 26.87 2.95 16.51
N PHE A 242 25.70 2.45 16.12
CA PHE A 242 25.50 1.83 14.82
C PHE A 242 25.81 2.79 13.67
N VAL A 243 25.25 3.99 13.70
CA VAL A 243 25.49 5.04 12.69
C VAL A 243 26.99 5.32 12.53
N LYS A 244 27.74 5.40 13.63
CA LYS A 244 29.18 5.61 13.62
C LYS A 244 29.97 4.40 13.10
N THR A 245 29.62 3.22 13.59
CA THR A 245 30.31 1.95 13.26
C THR A 245 30.18 1.63 11.78
N PHE A 246 28.99 1.75 11.24
CA PHE A 246 28.70 1.47 9.83
C PHE A 246 28.89 2.68 8.91
N LYS A 247 29.36 3.81 9.46
CA LYS A 247 29.62 5.05 8.70
C LYS A 247 28.39 5.48 7.87
N VAL A 248 27.21 5.35 8.45
CA VAL A 248 25.95 5.77 7.81
C VAL A 248 26.04 7.26 7.48
N LYS A 249 25.70 7.64 6.26
CA LYS A 249 25.77 9.04 5.79
C LYS A 249 24.44 9.76 5.92
N THR A 250 23.33 9.02 5.83
CA THR A 250 21.97 9.58 5.77
C THR A 250 21.01 8.73 6.60
N ILE A 251 20.18 9.40 7.41
CA ILE A 251 19.02 8.81 8.06
C ILE A 251 17.78 9.17 7.23
N PHE A 252 16.91 8.20 7.01
CA PHE A 252 15.68 8.40 6.25
C PHE A 252 14.48 8.51 7.18
N THR A 253 13.78 9.64 7.09
CA THR A 253 12.47 9.84 7.72
C THR A 253 11.35 9.41 6.77
N GLU A 254 10.14 9.46 7.27
CA GLU A 254 8.92 9.14 6.53
C GLU A 254 8.00 10.35 6.47
N SER A 255 7.21 10.45 5.39
CA SER A 255 6.35 11.60 5.15
C SER A 255 5.21 11.73 6.18
N ASN A 256 4.76 10.61 6.74
CA ASN A 256 3.55 10.54 7.58
C ASN A 256 3.83 10.24 9.06
N ALA A 257 5.09 10.27 9.50
CA ALA A 257 5.48 9.99 10.88
C ALA A 257 6.30 11.13 11.50
N SER A 258 6.38 11.16 12.84
CA SER A 258 7.13 12.19 13.56
C SER A 258 8.65 12.04 13.34
N SER A 259 9.30 13.03 12.75
CA SER A 259 10.75 13.05 12.50
C SER A 259 11.61 13.40 13.72
N LYS A 260 11.02 13.72 14.88
CA LYS A 260 11.74 14.26 16.06
C LYS A 260 12.93 13.43 16.52
N VAL A 261 12.77 12.10 16.55
CA VAL A 261 13.84 11.20 16.99
C VAL A 261 14.95 11.18 15.95
N ALA A 262 14.62 11.05 14.66
CA ALA A 262 15.58 11.10 13.56
C ALA A 262 16.35 12.43 13.53
N GLU A 263 15.67 13.56 13.71
CA GLU A 263 16.32 14.89 13.80
C GLU A 263 17.29 14.98 15.00
N THR A 264 16.94 14.38 16.12
CA THR A 264 17.82 14.32 17.31
C THR A 264 19.08 13.50 17.01
N LEU A 265 18.93 12.37 16.34
CA LEU A 265 20.06 11.55 15.90
C LEU A 265 20.94 12.27 14.89
N VAL A 266 20.34 12.94 13.91
CA VAL A 266 21.08 13.79 12.94
C VAL A 266 21.87 14.88 13.64
N LYS A 267 21.30 15.60 14.59
CA LYS A 267 21.99 16.65 15.39
C LYS A 267 23.17 16.08 16.19
N SER A 268 23.03 14.86 16.72
CA SER A 268 24.09 14.23 17.53
C SER A 268 25.19 13.53 16.73
N THR A 269 24.88 13.07 15.50
CA THR A 269 25.80 12.30 14.66
C THR A 269 26.38 13.10 13.49
N GLY A 270 25.72 14.21 13.08
CA GLY A 270 26.13 15.06 11.97
C GLY A 270 25.83 14.46 10.58
N VAL A 271 25.01 13.40 10.47
CA VAL A 271 24.64 12.78 9.20
C VAL A 271 23.51 13.54 8.48
N GLY A 272 23.28 13.22 7.20
CA GLY A 272 22.21 13.80 6.40
C GLY A 272 20.82 13.29 6.83
N LEU A 273 19.78 14.01 6.40
CA LEU A 273 18.39 13.63 6.56
C LEU A 273 17.71 13.66 5.19
N LYS A 274 17.00 12.58 4.84
CA LYS A 274 16.20 12.46 3.63
C LYS A 274 14.87 11.78 3.96
N THR A 275 13.97 11.75 3.02
CA THR A 275 12.66 11.08 3.17
C THR A 275 12.57 9.90 2.23
N LEU A 276 12.12 8.76 2.73
CA LEU A 276 11.58 7.64 1.97
C LEU A 276 10.08 7.53 2.29
N ASN A 277 9.30 7.11 1.32
CA ASN A 277 7.86 6.93 1.51
C ASN A 277 7.54 5.44 1.67
N PRO A 278 7.08 4.97 2.85
CA PRO A 278 6.70 3.57 3.03
C PRO A 278 5.42 3.19 2.29
N LEU A 279 4.79 4.13 1.59
CA LEU A 279 3.56 3.98 0.81
C LEU A 279 2.36 3.47 1.64
N GLU A 280 2.38 3.67 2.95
CA GLU A 280 1.29 3.28 3.86
C GLU A 280 0.06 4.17 3.74
N ALA A 281 0.21 5.34 3.15
CA ALA A 281 -0.87 6.26 2.80
C ALA A 281 -0.74 6.67 1.33
N ASP A 282 -1.84 7.16 0.75
CA ASP A 282 -1.85 7.70 -0.61
C ASP A 282 -0.82 8.84 -0.72
N PRO A 283 0.18 8.74 -1.60
CA PRO A 283 1.21 9.76 -1.76
C PRO A 283 0.69 11.07 -2.35
N GLN A 284 -0.58 11.14 -2.74
CA GLN A 284 -1.26 12.33 -3.28
C GLN A 284 -0.51 12.94 -4.49
N ASN A 285 -0.02 12.09 -5.37
CA ASN A 285 0.65 12.46 -6.61
C ASN A 285 0.04 11.71 -7.82
N ASP A 286 0.48 12.07 -9.04
CA ASP A 286 -0.01 11.45 -10.28
C ASP A 286 0.79 10.20 -10.70
N GLN A 287 1.72 9.73 -9.86
CA GLN A 287 2.56 8.57 -10.15
C GLN A 287 1.81 7.27 -9.90
N THR A 288 2.14 6.26 -10.69
CA THR A 288 1.71 4.89 -10.41
C THR A 288 2.41 4.34 -9.16
N TYR A 289 1.90 3.26 -8.62
CA TYR A 289 2.53 2.59 -7.48
C TYR A 289 3.99 2.19 -7.73
N LEU A 290 4.30 1.61 -8.89
CA LEU A 290 5.67 1.22 -9.23
C LEU A 290 6.59 2.43 -9.48
N GLU A 291 6.08 3.55 -9.96
CA GLU A 291 6.85 4.81 -10.08
C GLU A 291 7.19 5.38 -8.70
N ASN A 292 6.28 5.30 -7.73
CA ASN A 292 6.57 5.67 -6.35
C ASN A 292 7.63 4.74 -5.70
N LEU A 293 7.60 3.43 -5.97
CA LEU A 293 8.66 2.51 -5.56
C LEU A 293 10.00 2.86 -6.23
N GLU A 294 9.98 3.19 -7.51
CA GLU A 294 11.17 3.60 -8.27
C GLU A 294 11.80 4.88 -7.70
N GLU A 295 10.98 5.83 -7.28
CA GLU A 295 11.44 7.05 -6.62
C GLU A 295 12.17 6.72 -5.31
N ASN A 296 11.59 5.89 -4.45
CA ASN A 296 12.24 5.43 -3.21
C ASN A 296 13.60 4.77 -3.50
N MET A 297 13.66 3.86 -4.46
CA MET A 297 14.91 3.19 -4.84
C MET A 297 15.93 4.16 -5.41
N THR A 298 15.49 5.17 -6.16
CA THR A 298 16.37 6.22 -6.72
C THR A 298 16.96 7.08 -5.60
N ILE A 299 16.15 7.52 -4.66
CA ILE A 299 16.61 8.30 -3.49
C ILE A 299 17.61 7.46 -2.69
N LEU A 300 17.26 6.22 -2.35
CA LEU A 300 18.12 5.32 -1.59
C LEU A 300 19.46 5.09 -2.30
N ALA A 301 19.43 4.76 -3.59
CA ALA A 301 20.64 4.51 -4.37
C ALA A 301 21.57 5.74 -4.44
N ASN A 302 21.01 6.94 -4.52
CA ASN A 302 21.80 8.18 -4.57
C ASN A 302 22.50 8.47 -3.23
N GLU A 303 21.85 8.19 -2.12
CA GLU A 303 22.43 8.44 -0.78
C GLU A 303 23.42 7.35 -0.34
N LEU A 304 23.39 6.17 -0.97
CA LEU A 304 24.30 5.05 -0.67
C LEU A 304 25.58 5.01 -1.55
N LYS A 305 25.75 5.97 -2.45
CA LYS A 305 26.95 6.10 -3.33
C LYS A 305 28.23 6.41 -2.58
#